data_c28ddde6483ec27b471ec0464ea1fdc5
#
_entry.id   c28ddde6483ec27b471ec0464ea1fdc5
#
_cell.length_a   1.000
_cell.length_b   1.000
_cell.length_c   1.000
_cell.angle_alpha   90.00
_cell.angle_beta   90.00
_cell.angle_gamma   90.00
#
_symmetry.space_group_name_H-M   'P 1'
#
loop_
_entity.id
_entity.type
_entity.pdbx_description
1 polymer ?
#
loop_
_entity_poly.entity_id
_entity_poly.type
_entity_poly.pdbx_seq_one_letter_code
_entity_poly.pdbx_strand_id
1 'polypeptide(L)'
;MDAGVVMDAGVTVDAGVAVDAGVPIDAGVATDGGLTLAVRAAAARQTALTHPLCTAIEPFYWEIGDVDGGLASGARGTMYGADTELPIASASKWVFGAYVVERLKADLTQIDVNAMTMRAGYSSFTSCAGTTTVATCHLSGMNGVLTPANVGRFDYGGGHFQKYGVDLGMGAMTNAMLETEFQRVLGAELTLGFNSPQLAGGMNGTAAGYARLLRKILSGSLAIKAQLGVNAACTLRGLSCPTALGSPGDEAMHYSYGHWVEDAPGVGDGAFSSAGAFGFYPWIDATKTLYGVISRRAISGGAGMDSLKCGRQIRKAFVTGVAQP
;
A
#
# COMPACT_ATOMS: atom_id res chain seq x y z
N MET A 1 75.64 -27.84 13.03
CA MET A 1 75.95 -26.43 12.84
C MET A 1 74.59 -25.75 12.90
N ASP A 2 74.16 -25.47 14.02
CA ASP A 2 74.36 -24.28 14.87
C ASP A 2 73.37 -23.17 14.49
N ALA A 3 72.49 -22.99 15.34
CA ALA A 3 72.13 -21.89 16.23
C ALA A 3 71.22 -20.90 15.52
N GLY A 4 70.24 -20.30 16.10
CA GLY A 4 69.93 -20.04 17.50
C GLY A 4 68.51 -19.42 17.61
N VAL A 5 67.95 -19.74 18.71
CA VAL A 5 66.71 -19.19 19.24
C VAL A 5 66.96 -17.80 19.80
N VAL A 6 66.12 -16.81 19.49
CA VAL A 6 65.95 -15.66 20.36
C VAL A 6 64.43 -15.43 20.56
N MET A 7 64.03 -15.67 21.79
CA MET A 7 62.81 -15.18 22.39
C MET A 7 62.96 -13.68 22.67
N ASP A 8 61.95 -12.89 22.32
CA ASP A 8 61.73 -11.68 23.09
C ASP A 8 60.22 -11.49 23.34
N ALA A 9 59.95 -11.26 24.62
CA ALA A 9 58.63 -11.06 25.17
C ALA A 9 58.29 -9.56 25.17
N GLY A 10 57.08 -9.21 24.81
CA GLY A 10 56.61 -7.84 24.94
C GLY A 10 55.14 -7.70 24.62
N VAL A 11 54.28 -8.29 25.47
CA VAL A 11 52.84 -7.96 25.44
C VAL A 11 52.64 -6.66 26.18
N THR A 12 52.39 -5.58 25.48
CA THR A 12 51.78 -4.37 26.06
C THR A 12 50.30 -4.39 25.66
N VAL A 13 49.47 -4.55 26.68
CA VAL A 13 48.02 -4.34 26.60
C VAL A 13 47.81 -2.85 26.59
N ASP A 14 47.38 -2.29 25.48
CA ASP A 14 46.89 -0.92 25.44
C ASP A 14 45.36 -0.90 25.49
N ALA A 15 44.88 -0.39 26.64
CA ALA A 15 43.46 -0.16 26.89
C ALA A 15 43.10 1.21 26.30
N GLY A 16 42.22 1.24 25.31
CA GLY A 16 41.70 2.48 24.77
C GLY A 16 40.67 2.25 23.68
N VAL A 17 39.48 1.69 24.04
CA VAL A 17 38.32 1.81 23.16
C VAL A 17 37.89 3.28 23.21
N ALA A 18 38.29 4.04 22.20
CA ALA A 18 37.69 5.34 21.93
C ALA A 18 36.24 5.10 21.50
N VAL A 19 35.34 5.52 22.37
CA VAL A 19 33.91 5.66 21.99
C VAL A 19 33.86 6.74 20.94
N ASP A 20 33.63 6.37 19.71
CA ASP A 20 33.44 7.29 18.60
C ASP A 20 32.24 8.21 18.95
N ALA A 21 32.56 9.46 19.23
CA ALA A 21 31.59 10.50 19.50
C ALA A 21 30.79 10.69 18.22
N GLY A 22 29.50 10.38 18.32
CA GLY A 22 28.56 10.37 17.22
C GLY A 22 28.74 11.56 16.29
N VAL A 23 28.87 11.23 14.99
CA VAL A 23 28.77 12.20 13.90
C VAL A 23 27.47 13.00 14.11
N PRO A 24 27.50 14.33 14.16
CA PRO A 24 26.30 15.13 14.17
C PRO A 24 25.56 14.83 12.88
N ILE A 25 24.38 14.26 12.99
CA ILE A 25 23.45 14.19 11.86
C ILE A 25 23.07 15.65 11.57
N ASP A 26 23.68 16.20 10.55
CA ASP A 26 23.28 17.49 9.99
C ASP A 26 21.85 17.30 9.46
N ALA A 27 20.89 17.66 10.31
CA ALA A 27 19.49 17.68 9.97
C ALA A 27 19.28 18.85 9.02
N GLY A 28 19.55 18.63 7.74
CA GLY A 28 19.17 19.53 6.65
C GLY A 28 17.68 19.80 6.76
N VAL A 29 17.35 20.97 7.28
CA VAL A 29 16.00 21.43 7.58
C VAL A 29 15.30 21.77 6.28
N ALA A 30 14.54 20.84 5.73
CA ALA A 30 13.47 21.20 4.80
C ALA A 30 12.34 21.82 5.62
N THR A 31 12.23 23.15 5.64
CA THR A 31 11.14 23.88 6.30
C THR A 31 10.02 24.11 5.33
N ASP A 32 8.99 23.29 5.42
CA ASP A 32 7.67 23.63 4.88
C ASP A 32 6.91 24.36 6.01
N GLY A 33 6.63 25.64 5.83
CA GLY A 33 5.88 26.44 6.81
C GLY A 33 6.54 26.62 8.20
N GLY A 34 7.87 26.47 8.34
CA GLY A 34 8.58 26.63 9.61
C GLY A 34 8.57 25.40 10.54
N LEU A 35 7.94 24.27 10.14
CA LEU A 35 7.91 23.04 10.92
C LEU A 35 9.11 22.14 10.60
N THR A 36 9.88 21.75 11.63
CA THR A 36 10.97 20.80 11.46
C THR A 36 10.44 19.37 11.30
N LEU A 37 11.19 18.50 10.64
CA LEU A 37 10.88 17.07 10.54
C LEU A 37 10.70 16.45 11.93
N ALA A 38 11.50 16.83 12.91
CA ALA A 38 11.41 16.34 14.29
C ALA A 38 10.03 16.64 14.92
N VAL A 39 9.50 17.84 14.73
CA VAL A 39 8.16 18.25 15.21
C VAL A 39 7.07 17.44 14.51
N ARG A 40 7.14 17.32 13.19
CA ARG A 40 6.19 16.52 12.39
C ARG A 40 6.18 15.05 12.81
N ALA A 41 7.37 14.45 12.96
CA ALA A 41 7.52 13.05 13.39
C ALA A 41 7.02 12.82 14.83
N ALA A 42 7.30 13.76 15.75
CA ALA A 42 6.82 13.68 17.13
C ALA A 42 5.27 13.74 17.18
N ALA A 43 4.64 14.64 16.43
CA ALA A 43 3.18 14.76 16.36
C ALA A 43 2.53 13.49 15.81
N ALA A 44 3.08 12.91 14.75
CA ALA A 44 2.61 11.64 14.18
C ALA A 44 2.74 10.48 15.18
N ARG A 45 3.89 10.37 15.86
CA ARG A 45 4.11 9.33 16.90
C ARG A 45 3.13 9.48 18.06
N GLN A 46 2.94 10.70 18.57
CA GLN A 46 1.99 10.96 19.64
C GLN A 46 0.57 10.55 19.22
N THR A 47 0.12 10.95 18.03
CA THR A 47 -1.19 10.57 17.50
C THR A 47 -1.32 9.05 17.38
N ALA A 48 -0.34 8.35 16.83
CA ALA A 48 -0.35 6.89 16.74
C ALA A 48 -0.48 6.21 18.11
N LEU A 49 0.09 6.83 19.16
CA LEU A 49 0.08 6.30 20.53
C LEU A 49 -1.22 6.61 21.29
N THR A 50 -1.87 7.75 21.05
CA THR A 50 -2.94 8.23 21.94
C THR A 50 -4.30 8.40 21.30
N HIS A 51 -4.36 8.60 19.96
CA HIS A 51 -5.63 8.84 19.29
C HIS A 51 -6.55 7.60 19.39
N PRO A 52 -7.84 7.75 19.78
CA PRO A 52 -8.75 6.63 19.98
C PRO A 52 -8.88 5.68 18.79
N LEU A 53 -8.92 6.20 17.56
CA LEU A 53 -8.98 5.39 16.33
C LEU A 53 -7.71 4.53 16.14
N CYS A 54 -6.56 4.97 16.66
CA CYS A 54 -5.31 4.23 16.56
C CYS A 54 -5.15 3.23 17.72
N THR A 55 -5.55 3.60 18.92
CA THR A 55 -5.53 2.67 20.05
C THR A 55 -6.47 1.47 19.84
N ALA A 56 -7.59 1.70 19.16
CA ALA A 56 -8.57 0.65 18.84
C ALA A 56 -8.05 -0.41 17.85
N ILE A 57 -7.00 -0.12 17.10
CA ILE A 57 -6.48 -1.04 16.07
C ILE A 57 -5.15 -1.69 16.42
N GLU A 58 -4.65 -1.51 17.64
CA GLU A 58 -3.44 -2.14 18.15
C GLU A 58 -3.53 -3.68 18.08
N PRO A 59 -2.43 -4.42 17.73
CA PRO A 59 -1.11 -3.92 17.37
C PRO A 59 -0.98 -3.54 15.90
N PHE A 60 -0.09 -2.58 15.58
CA PHE A 60 0.25 -2.22 14.20
C PHE A 60 1.63 -1.55 14.10
N TYR A 61 2.22 -1.59 12.90
CA TYR A 61 3.36 -0.77 12.48
C TYR A 61 2.88 0.32 11.53
N TRP A 62 3.53 1.48 11.53
CA TRP A 62 3.28 2.56 10.59
C TRP A 62 4.56 3.25 10.15
N GLU A 63 4.58 3.77 8.94
CA GLU A 63 5.62 4.69 8.46
C GLU A 63 5.03 5.76 7.56
N ILE A 64 5.71 6.90 7.52
CA ILE A 64 5.52 7.99 6.55
C ILE A 64 6.88 8.29 5.94
N GLY A 65 6.92 8.54 4.65
CA GLY A 65 8.12 8.92 3.92
C GLY A 65 7.79 9.76 2.70
N ASP A 66 8.81 10.08 1.95
CA ASP A 66 8.76 10.80 0.69
C ASP A 66 9.45 9.99 -0.43
N VAL A 67 9.77 10.64 -1.53
CA VAL A 67 10.45 10.01 -2.67
C VAL A 67 11.84 9.48 -2.29
N ASP A 68 12.53 10.11 -1.35
CA ASP A 68 13.91 9.78 -0.96
C ASP A 68 13.95 8.67 0.10
N GLY A 69 12.94 8.56 0.96
CA GLY A 69 12.91 7.50 1.98
C GLY A 69 11.89 7.67 3.08
N GLY A 70 12.09 6.91 4.17
CA GLY A 70 11.29 7.02 5.38
C GLY A 70 11.63 8.27 6.18
N LEU A 71 10.62 9.03 6.60
CA LEU A 71 10.74 10.26 7.39
C LEU A 71 10.36 10.04 8.86
N ALA A 72 9.38 9.20 9.11
CA ALA A 72 8.91 8.85 10.45
C ALA A 72 8.29 7.47 10.46
N SER A 73 8.48 6.74 11.55
CA SER A 73 7.87 5.43 11.75
C SER A 73 7.67 5.12 13.23
N GLY A 74 6.90 4.08 13.50
CA GLY A 74 6.69 3.56 14.83
C GLY A 74 5.81 2.30 14.83
N ALA A 75 5.69 1.68 16.00
CA ALA A 75 4.82 0.55 16.22
C ALA A 75 4.01 0.75 17.50
N ARG A 76 2.78 0.22 17.51
CA ARG A 76 2.07 -0.10 18.74
C ARG A 76 2.09 -1.61 18.93
N GLY A 77 2.50 -2.05 20.13
CA GLY A 77 2.83 -3.45 20.36
C GLY A 77 4.11 -3.88 19.64
N THR A 78 4.45 -5.17 19.75
CA THR A 78 5.70 -5.75 19.25
C THR A 78 5.52 -6.72 18.10
N MET A 79 4.28 -6.90 17.62
CA MET A 79 3.93 -7.96 16.65
C MET A 79 4.32 -7.60 15.22
N TYR A 80 4.29 -6.32 14.85
CA TYR A 80 4.51 -5.87 13.48
C TYR A 80 5.65 -4.88 13.39
N GLY A 81 6.46 -5.04 12.35
CA GLY A 81 7.57 -4.16 11.97
C GLY A 81 7.55 -3.91 10.46
N ALA A 82 8.54 -3.15 10.00
CA ALA A 82 8.67 -2.78 8.58
C ALA A 82 8.73 -4.00 7.64
N ASP A 83 9.37 -5.08 8.09
CA ASP A 83 9.64 -6.28 7.30
C ASP A 83 8.71 -7.47 7.65
N THR A 84 7.68 -7.24 8.47
CA THR A 84 6.69 -8.28 8.76
C THR A 84 5.86 -8.56 7.51
N GLU A 85 5.98 -9.77 6.97
CA GLU A 85 5.22 -10.21 5.80
C GLU A 85 3.78 -10.55 6.18
N LEU A 86 2.83 -9.95 5.47
CA LEU A 86 1.40 -10.10 5.71
C LEU A 86 0.62 -10.25 4.39
N PRO A 87 -0.51 -10.97 4.39
CA PRO A 87 -1.48 -10.87 3.32
C PRO A 87 -2.04 -9.43 3.28
N ILE A 88 -1.82 -8.76 2.15
CA ILE A 88 -2.21 -7.35 1.98
C ILE A 88 -3.64 -7.17 1.46
N ALA A 89 -4.33 -8.27 1.15
CA ALA A 89 -5.71 -8.27 0.67
C ALA A 89 -5.95 -7.23 -0.43
N SER A 90 -6.96 -6.37 -0.31
CA SER A 90 -7.33 -5.38 -1.34
C SER A 90 -6.25 -4.34 -1.64
N ALA A 91 -5.20 -4.20 -0.83
CA ALA A 91 -4.05 -3.38 -1.21
C ALA A 91 -3.33 -3.94 -2.47
N SER A 92 -3.54 -5.22 -2.81
CA SER A 92 -3.14 -5.82 -4.10
C SER A 92 -3.73 -5.10 -5.30
N LYS A 93 -4.90 -4.48 -5.16
CA LYS A 93 -5.59 -3.82 -6.28
C LYS A 93 -4.80 -2.62 -6.80
N TRP A 94 -4.17 -1.86 -5.94
CA TRP A 94 -3.34 -0.74 -6.37
C TRP A 94 -2.07 -1.22 -7.09
N VAL A 95 -1.48 -2.31 -6.60
CA VAL A 95 -0.33 -2.96 -7.27
C VAL A 95 -0.73 -3.43 -8.68
N PHE A 96 -1.88 -4.09 -8.82
CA PHE A 96 -2.40 -4.49 -10.13
C PHE A 96 -2.74 -3.28 -11.01
N GLY A 97 -3.29 -2.21 -10.43
CA GLY A 97 -3.51 -0.94 -11.13
C GLY A 97 -2.23 -0.34 -11.69
N ALA A 98 -1.19 -0.28 -10.87
CA ALA A 98 0.11 0.17 -11.30
C ALA A 98 0.70 -0.71 -12.43
N TYR A 99 0.56 -2.04 -12.29
CA TYR A 99 0.98 -3.00 -13.32
C TYR A 99 0.27 -2.76 -14.66
N VAL A 100 -1.06 -2.61 -14.64
CA VAL A 100 -1.85 -2.39 -15.86
C VAL A 100 -1.44 -1.09 -16.56
N VAL A 101 -1.41 0.01 -15.80
CA VAL A 101 -1.07 1.34 -16.35
C VAL A 101 0.35 1.34 -16.92
N GLU A 102 1.30 0.70 -16.23
CA GLU A 102 2.68 0.59 -16.71
C GLU A 102 2.80 -0.29 -17.95
N ARG A 103 2.10 -1.44 -17.97
CA ARG A 103 2.09 -2.37 -19.11
C ARG A 103 1.50 -1.77 -20.37
N LEU A 104 0.41 -1.00 -20.24
CA LEU A 104 -0.28 -0.34 -21.36
C LEU A 104 0.25 1.07 -21.64
N LYS A 105 1.31 1.52 -20.93
CA LYS A 105 1.90 2.86 -21.06
C LYS A 105 0.86 3.98 -21.00
N ALA A 106 -0.15 3.80 -20.12
CA ALA A 106 -1.29 4.68 -19.92
C ALA A 106 -2.19 4.89 -21.15
N ASP A 107 -2.04 4.11 -22.21
CA ASP A 107 -2.96 4.06 -23.35
C ASP A 107 -4.15 3.15 -23.01
N LEU A 108 -5.08 3.69 -22.21
CA LEU A 108 -6.20 2.95 -21.64
C LEU A 108 -7.48 3.16 -22.45
N THR A 109 -8.07 2.08 -22.88
CA THR A 109 -9.39 2.07 -23.51
C THR A 109 -10.51 2.17 -22.47
N GLN A 110 -11.76 2.41 -22.91
CA GLN A 110 -12.91 2.42 -22.00
C GLN A 110 -13.13 1.06 -21.30
N ILE A 111 -12.74 -0.05 -21.93
CA ILE A 111 -12.81 -1.39 -21.33
C ILE A 111 -11.85 -1.46 -20.14
N ASP A 112 -10.60 -1.00 -20.31
CA ASP A 112 -9.58 -0.97 -19.28
C ASP A 112 -10.02 -0.08 -18.11
N VAL A 113 -10.54 1.11 -18.43
CA VAL A 113 -11.10 2.05 -17.45
C VAL A 113 -12.22 1.39 -16.63
N ASN A 114 -13.18 0.74 -17.28
CA ASN A 114 -14.29 0.08 -16.59
C ASN A 114 -13.81 -1.06 -15.69
N ALA A 115 -12.87 -1.88 -16.16
CA ALA A 115 -12.29 -2.97 -15.36
C ALA A 115 -11.60 -2.42 -14.12
N MET A 116 -10.71 -1.44 -14.30
CA MET A 116 -9.87 -0.90 -13.25
C MET A 116 -10.60 0.02 -12.25
N THR A 117 -11.80 0.51 -12.62
CA THR A 117 -12.66 1.34 -11.77
C THR A 117 -13.90 0.60 -11.25
N MET A 118 -13.88 -0.74 -11.23
CA MET A 118 -14.97 -1.59 -10.71
C MET A 118 -16.32 -1.40 -11.42
N ARG A 119 -16.30 -1.18 -12.75
CA ARG A 119 -17.50 -0.91 -13.56
C ARG A 119 -17.71 -1.92 -14.71
N ALA A 120 -16.93 -3.01 -14.76
CA ALA A 120 -17.03 -4.01 -15.84
C ALA A 120 -18.15 -5.03 -15.66
N GLY A 121 -18.96 -4.95 -14.57
CA GLY A 121 -20.08 -5.87 -14.33
C GLY A 121 -19.68 -7.23 -13.72
N TYR A 122 -18.42 -7.45 -13.33
CA TYR A 122 -17.91 -8.67 -12.68
C TYR A 122 -17.66 -8.40 -11.19
N SER A 123 -18.67 -7.98 -10.45
CA SER A 123 -18.53 -7.61 -9.04
C SER A 123 -18.46 -8.81 -8.09
N SER A 124 -19.11 -9.93 -8.46
CA SER A 124 -19.12 -11.13 -7.63
C SER A 124 -17.73 -11.74 -7.51
N PHE A 125 -17.39 -12.19 -6.28
CA PHE A 125 -16.14 -12.89 -6.02
C PHE A 125 -16.31 -13.83 -4.82
N THR A 126 -16.03 -15.12 -5.03
CA THR A 126 -16.12 -16.13 -3.97
C THR A 126 -14.76 -16.33 -3.31
N SER A 127 -13.86 -17.00 -3.98
CA SER A 127 -12.49 -17.23 -3.51
C SER A 127 -11.66 -17.88 -4.61
N CYS A 128 -10.33 -17.85 -4.46
CA CYS A 128 -9.39 -18.63 -5.28
C CYS A 128 -8.80 -19.81 -4.52
N ALA A 129 -9.41 -20.26 -3.43
CA ALA A 129 -8.93 -21.41 -2.67
C ALA A 129 -8.88 -22.66 -3.55
N GLY A 130 -7.75 -23.38 -3.53
CA GLY A 130 -7.53 -24.58 -4.34
C GLY A 130 -7.29 -24.34 -5.83
N THR A 131 -7.24 -23.09 -6.29
CA THR A 131 -6.92 -22.75 -7.68
C THR A 131 -5.42 -22.51 -7.86
N THR A 132 -4.90 -22.79 -9.07
CA THR A 132 -3.46 -22.72 -9.35
C THR A 132 -3.07 -21.64 -10.34
N THR A 133 -4.03 -21.13 -11.12
CA THR A 133 -3.81 -20.11 -12.15
C THR A 133 -4.89 -19.03 -12.11
N VAL A 134 -4.60 -17.91 -12.75
CA VAL A 134 -5.56 -16.79 -12.89
C VAL A 134 -6.88 -17.27 -13.53
N ALA A 135 -6.80 -18.11 -14.58
CA ALA A 135 -7.99 -18.64 -15.26
C ALA A 135 -8.79 -19.59 -14.36
N THR A 136 -8.13 -20.50 -13.62
CA THR A 136 -8.84 -21.40 -12.71
C THR A 136 -9.50 -20.63 -11.56
N CYS A 137 -8.88 -19.56 -11.07
CA CYS A 137 -9.51 -18.66 -10.11
C CYS A 137 -10.71 -17.92 -10.72
N HIS A 138 -10.58 -17.42 -11.96
CA HIS A 138 -11.69 -16.76 -12.68
C HIS A 138 -12.91 -17.68 -12.84
N LEU A 139 -12.68 -18.94 -13.12
CA LEU A 139 -13.75 -19.94 -13.31
C LEU A 139 -14.31 -20.51 -12.00
N SER A 140 -13.75 -20.15 -10.85
CA SER A 140 -14.16 -20.65 -9.54
C SER A 140 -15.40 -19.90 -9.03
N GLY A 141 -16.42 -20.61 -8.60
CA GLY A 141 -17.63 -20.05 -7.99
C GLY A 141 -18.26 -18.96 -8.83
N MET A 142 -18.39 -17.76 -8.27
CA MET A 142 -19.04 -16.60 -8.93
C MET A 142 -18.02 -15.62 -9.56
N ASN A 143 -16.73 -15.92 -9.55
CA ASN A 143 -15.68 -14.96 -9.92
C ASN A 143 -15.74 -14.48 -11.38
N GLY A 144 -16.24 -15.31 -12.28
CA GLY A 144 -16.35 -14.99 -13.71
C GLY A 144 -17.78 -14.62 -14.16
N VAL A 145 -18.70 -14.43 -13.23
CA VAL A 145 -20.10 -14.15 -13.58
C VAL A 145 -20.29 -12.69 -13.95
N LEU A 146 -20.67 -12.45 -15.19
CA LEU A 146 -21.09 -11.13 -15.67
C LEU A 146 -22.53 -10.84 -15.23
N THR A 147 -22.74 -9.66 -14.65
CA THR A 147 -24.06 -9.07 -14.43
C THR A 147 -24.24 -7.90 -15.39
N PRO A 148 -24.88 -8.10 -16.56
CA PRO A 148 -24.93 -7.07 -17.61
C PRO A 148 -25.53 -5.74 -17.16
N ALA A 149 -26.51 -5.77 -16.25
CA ALA A 149 -27.15 -4.57 -15.68
C ALA A 149 -26.18 -3.72 -14.82
N ASN A 150 -25.04 -4.27 -14.41
CA ASN A 150 -24.04 -3.58 -13.59
C ASN A 150 -22.90 -2.97 -14.42
N VAL A 151 -22.85 -3.23 -15.72
CA VAL A 151 -21.84 -2.63 -16.60
C VAL A 151 -21.98 -1.10 -16.61
N GLY A 152 -20.86 -0.40 -16.42
CA GLY A 152 -20.83 1.06 -16.28
C GLY A 152 -21.15 1.58 -14.88
N ARG A 153 -21.60 0.71 -13.96
CA ARG A 153 -21.97 1.06 -12.58
C ARG A 153 -20.88 0.58 -11.60
N PHE A 154 -20.54 1.42 -10.65
CA PHE A 154 -19.58 1.03 -9.61
C PHE A 154 -20.16 -0.05 -8.70
N ASP A 155 -19.44 -1.16 -8.58
CA ASP A 155 -19.80 -2.26 -7.68
C ASP A 155 -18.51 -2.97 -7.23
N TYR A 156 -18.06 -2.71 -5.99
CA TYR A 156 -16.77 -3.14 -5.53
C TYR A 156 -16.66 -4.67 -5.43
N GLY A 157 -15.76 -5.26 -6.21
CA GLY A 157 -15.56 -6.71 -6.21
C GLY A 157 -14.31 -7.19 -6.90
N GLY A 158 -13.83 -8.40 -6.52
CA GLY A 158 -12.60 -8.99 -7.06
C GLY A 158 -12.73 -9.51 -8.49
N GLY A 159 -13.94 -9.85 -8.93
CA GLY A 159 -14.20 -10.45 -10.24
C GLY A 159 -13.78 -9.55 -11.41
N HIS A 160 -13.93 -8.23 -11.29
CA HIS A 160 -13.48 -7.28 -12.32
C HIS A 160 -12.00 -7.49 -12.67
N PHE A 161 -11.12 -7.53 -11.66
CA PHE A 161 -9.68 -7.67 -11.85
C PHE A 161 -9.31 -9.08 -12.30
N GLN A 162 -10.03 -10.09 -11.80
CA GLN A 162 -9.77 -11.48 -12.16
C GLN A 162 -10.11 -11.72 -13.65
N LYS A 163 -11.28 -11.25 -14.11
CA LYS A 163 -11.67 -11.30 -15.53
C LYS A 163 -10.68 -10.52 -16.39
N TYR A 164 -10.34 -9.31 -15.97
CA TYR A 164 -9.46 -8.44 -16.73
C TYR A 164 -8.03 -9.02 -16.85
N GLY A 165 -7.52 -9.69 -15.82
CA GLY A 165 -6.26 -10.42 -15.91
C GLY A 165 -6.30 -11.54 -16.96
N VAL A 166 -7.41 -12.25 -17.09
CA VAL A 166 -7.60 -13.23 -18.19
C VAL A 166 -7.57 -12.54 -19.55
N ASP A 167 -8.25 -11.40 -19.70
CA ASP A 167 -8.30 -10.63 -20.95
C ASP A 167 -6.91 -10.08 -21.35
N LEU A 168 -6.08 -9.74 -20.35
CA LEU A 168 -4.68 -9.34 -20.55
C LEU A 168 -3.75 -10.53 -20.89
N GLY A 169 -4.28 -11.76 -21.03
CA GLY A 169 -3.47 -12.95 -21.37
C GLY A 169 -2.75 -13.57 -20.17
N MET A 170 -3.12 -13.20 -18.93
CA MET A 170 -2.49 -13.75 -17.71
C MET A 170 -3.12 -15.08 -17.26
N GLY A 171 -4.10 -15.62 -18.00
CA GLY A 171 -4.92 -16.76 -17.60
C GLY A 171 -4.14 -17.99 -17.13
N ALA A 172 -3.02 -18.34 -17.80
CA ALA A 172 -2.19 -19.47 -17.46
C ALA A 172 -1.20 -19.21 -16.31
N MET A 173 -1.08 -17.97 -15.81
CA MET A 173 -0.09 -17.63 -14.79
C MET A 173 -0.42 -18.23 -13.44
N THR A 174 0.56 -18.89 -12.84
CA THR A 174 0.59 -19.34 -11.45
C THR A 174 1.06 -18.21 -10.54
N ASN A 175 1.05 -18.42 -9.22
CA ASN A 175 1.57 -17.45 -8.24
C ASN A 175 3.01 -17.03 -8.56
N ALA A 176 3.91 -17.98 -8.81
CA ALA A 176 5.31 -17.70 -9.13
C ALA A 176 5.47 -16.95 -10.46
N MET A 177 4.65 -17.26 -11.46
CA MET A 177 4.65 -16.54 -12.75
C MET A 177 4.12 -15.12 -12.60
N LEU A 178 3.10 -14.91 -11.77
CA LEU A 178 2.58 -13.58 -11.45
C LEU A 178 3.65 -12.73 -10.76
N GLU A 179 4.32 -13.29 -9.75
CA GLU A 179 5.41 -12.59 -9.05
C GLU A 179 6.50 -12.15 -10.02
N THR A 180 6.98 -13.07 -10.87
CA THR A 180 7.98 -12.77 -11.91
C THR A 180 7.50 -11.68 -12.87
N GLU A 181 6.24 -11.76 -13.33
CA GLU A 181 5.69 -10.79 -14.28
C GLU A 181 5.50 -9.40 -13.65
N PHE A 182 5.04 -9.33 -12.40
CA PHE A 182 4.92 -8.05 -11.70
C PHE A 182 6.28 -7.42 -11.44
N GLN A 183 7.29 -8.20 -11.03
CA GLN A 183 8.66 -7.73 -10.89
C GLN A 183 9.26 -7.25 -12.22
N ARG A 184 9.00 -7.95 -13.31
CA ARG A 184 9.45 -7.55 -14.66
C ARG A 184 8.90 -6.18 -15.07
N VAL A 185 7.63 -5.88 -14.75
CA VAL A 185 6.95 -4.64 -15.18
C VAL A 185 7.19 -3.50 -14.19
N LEU A 186 7.07 -3.78 -12.89
CA LEU A 186 7.11 -2.76 -11.84
C LEU A 186 8.51 -2.56 -11.24
N GLY A 187 9.42 -3.52 -11.43
CA GLY A 187 10.79 -3.51 -10.92
C GLY A 187 11.11 -4.69 -10.02
N ALA A 188 12.28 -5.28 -10.22
CA ALA A 188 12.75 -6.48 -9.51
C ALA A 188 12.98 -6.24 -8.01
N GLU A 189 13.11 -5.00 -7.58
CA GLU A 189 13.28 -4.61 -6.18
C GLU A 189 11.96 -4.70 -5.36
N LEU A 190 10.81 -4.93 -6.00
CA LEU A 190 9.54 -5.08 -5.30
C LEU A 190 9.41 -6.47 -4.72
N THR A 191 9.39 -6.54 -3.39
CA THR A 191 9.24 -7.79 -2.62
C THR A 191 7.77 -8.04 -2.30
N LEU A 192 6.97 -8.26 -3.36
CA LEU A 192 5.56 -8.62 -3.26
C LEU A 192 5.41 -10.04 -3.81
N GLY A 193 4.85 -10.94 -3.02
CA GLY A 193 4.55 -12.32 -3.41
C GLY A 193 3.06 -12.56 -3.63
N PHE A 194 2.70 -13.76 -4.06
CA PHE A 194 1.31 -14.19 -4.23
C PHE A 194 1.03 -15.45 -3.42
N ASN A 195 0.00 -15.41 -2.55
CA ASN A 195 -0.55 -16.60 -1.87
C ASN A 195 -1.54 -17.38 -2.73
N SER A 196 -2.22 -16.66 -3.60
CA SER A 196 -3.20 -17.22 -4.53
C SER A 196 -3.19 -16.41 -5.82
N PRO A 197 -3.65 -16.99 -6.95
CA PRO A 197 -3.69 -16.29 -8.23
C PRO A 197 -4.83 -15.26 -8.32
N GLN A 198 -5.16 -14.64 -7.20
CA GLN A 198 -6.19 -13.62 -7.05
C GLN A 198 -5.59 -12.22 -7.23
N LEU A 199 -5.84 -11.59 -8.37
CA LEU A 199 -5.27 -10.28 -8.70
C LEU A 199 -5.78 -9.15 -7.80
N ALA A 200 -6.99 -9.30 -7.27
CA ALA A 200 -7.63 -8.29 -6.43
C ALA A 200 -7.28 -8.38 -4.93
N GLY A 201 -6.54 -9.42 -4.49
CA GLY A 201 -6.35 -9.61 -3.05
C GLY A 201 -5.43 -10.75 -2.64
N GLY A 202 -4.77 -11.42 -3.58
CA GLY A 202 -3.95 -12.61 -3.30
C GLY A 202 -2.49 -12.33 -3.01
N MET A 203 -2.08 -11.07 -2.86
CA MET A 203 -0.68 -10.74 -2.61
C MET A 203 -0.34 -10.73 -1.12
N ASN A 204 0.91 -11.08 -0.86
CA ASN A 204 1.62 -10.81 0.39
C ASN A 204 2.61 -9.66 0.19
N GLY A 205 2.93 -8.97 1.27
CA GLY A 205 3.94 -7.94 1.27
C GLY A 205 4.30 -7.48 2.67
N THR A 206 5.34 -6.68 2.73
CA THR A 206 5.79 -5.98 3.94
C THR A 206 5.53 -4.48 3.80
N ALA A 207 5.53 -3.74 4.92
CA ALA A 207 5.46 -2.28 4.86
C ALA A 207 6.63 -1.70 4.03
N ALA A 208 7.85 -2.16 4.26
CA ALA A 208 9.03 -1.74 3.52
C ALA A 208 8.95 -2.06 2.01
N GLY A 209 8.42 -3.24 1.65
CA GLY A 209 8.22 -3.63 0.25
C GLY A 209 7.19 -2.73 -0.45
N TYR A 210 6.07 -2.46 0.21
CA TYR A 210 5.03 -1.59 -0.34
C TYR A 210 5.49 -0.12 -0.42
N ALA A 211 6.26 0.35 0.57
CA ALA A 211 6.86 1.68 0.55
C ALA A 211 7.77 1.90 -0.68
N ARG A 212 8.50 0.87 -1.13
CA ARG A 212 9.28 0.96 -2.39
C ARG A 212 8.38 1.22 -3.59
N LEU A 213 7.22 0.54 -3.70
CA LEU A 213 6.24 0.81 -4.76
C LEU A 213 5.74 2.25 -4.69
N LEU A 214 5.38 2.74 -3.50
CA LEU A 214 4.87 4.10 -3.32
C LEU A 214 5.93 5.14 -3.70
N ARG A 215 7.21 4.95 -3.32
CA ARG A 215 8.30 5.82 -3.77
C ARG A 215 8.50 5.81 -5.28
N LYS A 216 8.38 4.64 -5.94
CA LYS A 216 8.41 4.58 -7.42
C LYS A 216 7.25 5.35 -8.06
N ILE A 217 6.08 5.33 -7.43
CA ILE A 217 4.95 6.17 -7.87
C ILE A 217 5.31 7.65 -7.65
N LEU A 218 5.78 8.03 -6.47
CA LEU A 218 6.15 9.42 -6.15
C LEU A 218 7.25 9.99 -7.05
N SER A 219 8.27 9.19 -7.39
CA SER A 219 9.34 9.61 -8.29
C SER A 219 8.87 9.80 -9.74
N GLY A 220 7.71 9.25 -10.11
CA GLY A 220 7.25 9.23 -11.48
C GLY A 220 7.90 8.12 -12.33
N SER A 221 8.63 7.18 -11.71
CA SER A 221 9.19 6.02 -12.40
C SER A 221 8.12 5.06 -12.91
N LEU A 222 6.88 5.18 -12.38
CA LEU A 222 5.71 4.44 -12.84
C LEU A 222 4.65 5.40 -13.39
N ALA A 223 4.10 5.07 -14.54
CA ALA A 223 3.11 5.89 -15.27
C ALA A 223 1.84 6.17 -14.45
N ILE A 224 1.53 5.30 -13.47
CA ILE A 224 0.34 5.47 -12.61
C ILE A 224 0.37 6.78 -11.79
N LYS A 225 1.51 7.43 -11.56
CA LYS A 225 1.57 8.74 -10.90
C LYS A 225 0.66 9.77 -11.57
N ALA A 226 0.69 9.82 -12.89
CA ALA A 226 -0.15 10.73 -13.68
C ALA A 226 -1.63 10.30 -13.70
N GLN A 227 -1.92 9.04 -13.37
CA GLN A 227 -3.24 8.45 -13.39
C GLN A 227 -3.92 8.39 -12.01
N LEU A 228 -3.26 8.87 -10.95
CA LEU A 228 -3.86 8.90 -9.61
C LEU A 228 -5.08 9.82 -9.60
N GLY A 229 -6.26 9.24 -9.31
CA GLY A 229 -7.55 9.92 -9.28
C GLY A 229 -8.19 10.16 -10.65
N VAL A 230 -7.55 9.75 -11.76
CA VAL A 230 -8.11 9.93 -13.11
C VAL A 230 -9.28 8.93 -13.31
N ASN A 231 -10.34 9.37 -14.02
CA ASN A 231 -11.56 8.59 -14.30
C ASN A 231 -12.23 8.01 -13.03
N ALA A 232 -12.07 8.68 -11.90
CA ALA A 232 -12.60 8.23 -10.62
C ALA A 232 -14.12 8.08 -10.67
N ALA A 233 -14.61 6.91 -10.23
CA ALA A 233 -16.02 6.61 -10.09
C ALA A 233 -16.47 6.93 -8.67
N CYS A 234 -17.64 7.56 -8.50
CA CYS A 234 -18.26 7.70 -7.19
C CYS A 234 -18.70 6.31 -6.67
N THR A 235 -18.61 6.11 -5.36
CA THR A 235 -18.66 4.76 -4.78
C THR A 235 -19.82 4.52 -3.82
N LEU A 236 -20.36 5.56 -3.21
CA LEU A 236 -21.45 5.44 -2.26
C LEU A 236 -22.77 5.88 -2.89
N ARG A 237 -23.74 4.96 -2.93
CA ARG A 237 -25.06 5.23 -3.52
C ARG A 237 -25.77 6.38 -2.82
N GLY A 238 -26.20 7.37 -3.58
CA GLY A 238 -26.93 8.54 -3.09
C GLY A 238 -27.37 9.44 -4.24
N LEU A 239 -27.90 10.63 -3.93
CA LEU A 239 -28.35 11.59 -4.94
C LEU A 239 -27.22 12.03 -5.87
N SER A 240 -26.02 12.19 -5.34
CA SER A 240 -24.82 12.56 -6.12
C SER A 240 -24.17 11.38 -6.85
N CYS A 241 -24.54 10.14 -6.50
CA CYS A 241 -24.00 8.92 -7.09
C CYS A 241 -25.08 7.83 -7.25
N PRO A 242 -26.09 8.04 -8.14
CA PRO A 242 -27.19 7.09 -8.29
C PRO A 242 -26.76 5.76 -8.91
N THR A 243 -25.60 5.71 -9.56
CA THR A 243 -25.11 4.54 -10.29
C THR A 243 -24.26 3.59 -9.44
N ALA A 244 -23.83 3.95 -8.23
CA ALA A 244 -23.11 3.05 -7.35
C ALA A 244 -24.05 1.96 -6.80
N LEU A 245 -23.52 0.73 -6.68
CA LEU A 245 -24.26 -0.44 -6.20
C LEU A 245 -23.76 -0.92 -4.86
N GLY A 246 -22.45 -1.16 -4.71
CA GLY A 246 -21.84 -1.68 -3.51
C GLY A 246 -20.47 -1.07 -3.23
N SER A 247 -20.24 -0.66 -1.97
CA SER A 247 -18.96 -0.17 -1.45
C SER A 247 -18.66 -0.86 -0.13
N PRO A 248 -17.39 -1.18 0.17
CA PRO A 248 -17.00 -1.78 1.45
C PRO A 248 -16.97 -0.76 2.60
N GLY A 249 -17.07 0.54 2.32
CA GLY A 249 -17.04 1.63 3.29
C GLY A 249 -18.31 2.48 3.28
N ASP A 250 -18.43 3.32 4.29
CA ASP A 250 -19.53 4.25 4.54
C ASP A 250 -19.23 5.70 4.16
N GLU A 251 -18.02 5.97 3.67
CA GLU A 251 -17.59 7.29 3.23
C GLU A 251 -17.79 7.45 1.71
N ALA A 252 -18.28 8.64 1.29
CA ALA A 252 -18.54 8.96 -0.12
C ALA A 252 -17.26 9.31 -0.89
N MET A 253 -16.30 8.38 -0.88
CA MET A 253 -15.05 8.47 -1.62
C MET A 253 -15.25 8.17 -3.10
N HIS A 254 -14.24 8.45 -3.93
CA HIS A 254 -14.17 7.97 -5.31
C HIS A 254 -13.17 6.81 -5.45
N TYR A 255 -13.29 6.06 -6.54
CA TYR A 255 -12.40 4.93 -6.86
C TYR A 255 -11.85 5.07 -8.28
N SER A 256 -10.52 5.05 -8.40
CA SER A 256 -9.80 5.11 -9.65
C SER A 256 -9.11 3.76 -9.94
N TYR A 257 -8.07 3.73 -10.70
CA TYR A 257 -7.34 2.55 -11.18
C TYR A 257 -6.73 1.70 -10.05
N GLY A 258 -7.57 0.90 -9.38
CA GLY A 258 -7.17 0.02 -8.28
C GLY A 258 -6.98 0.70 -6.93
N HIS A 259 -7.30 2.00 -6.79
CA HIS A 259 -7.13 2.77 -5.56
C HIS A 259 -8.32 3.69 -5.28
N TRP A 260 -8.48 4.03 -4.01
CA TRP A 260 -9.42 5.03 -3.51
C TRP A 260 -8.86 6.43 -3.66
N VAL A 261 -9.73 7.39 -3.88
CA VAL A 261 -9.51 8.83 -3.66
C VAL A 261 -10.26 9.20 -2.40
N GLU A 262 -9.56 9.56 -1.35
CA GLU A 262 -10.13 9.86 -0.03
C GLU A 262 -10.68 11.30 0.01
N ASP A 263 -11.63 11.60 -0.85
CA ASP A 263 -12.23 12.93 -1.05
C ASP A 263 -13.63 13.05 -0.48
N ALA A 264 -14.03 12.14 0.43
CA ALA A 264 -15.34 12.19 1.07
C ALA A 264 -15.57 13.52 1.79
N PRO A 265 -16.70 14.21 1.53
CA PRO A 265 -16.97 15.53 2.11
C PRO A 265 -16.89 15.54 3.63
N GLY A 266 -16.15 16.50 4.20
CA GLY A 266 -16.03 16.73 5.63
C GLY A 266 -15.04 15.82 6.38
N VAL A 267 -14.59 14.72 5.76
CA VAL A 267 -13.65 13.77 6.39
C VAL A 267 -12.43 13.46 5.54
N GLY A 268 -12.55 13.51 4.24
CA GLY A 268 -11.46 13.22 3.30
C GLY A 268 -10.44 14.37 3.22
N ASP A 269 -9.21 14.04 2.85
CA ASP A 269 -8.11 14.98 2.60
C ASP A 269 -7.53 14.86 1.19
N GLY A 270 -8.21 14.10 0.31
CA GLY A 270 -7.83 13.93 -1.09
C GLY A 270 -6.69 12.94 -1.33
N ALA A 271 -6.23 12.22 -0.32
CA ALA A 271 -5.18 11.22 -0.49
C ALA A 271 -5.64 10.04 -1.36
N PHE A 272 -4.67 9.35 -1.94
CA PHE A 272 -4.88 8.12 -2.71
C PHE A 272 -4.50 6.92 -1.86
N SER A 273 -5.35 5.87 -1.81
CA SER A 273 -5.08 4.74 -0.93
C SER A 273 -5.67 3.41 -1.42
N SER A 274 -5.27 2.31 -0.81
CA SER A 274 -5.85 0.99 -1.10
C SER A 274 -5.90 0.13 0.16
N ALA A 275 -6.91 0.36 1.01
CA ALA A 275 -7.07 -0.36 2.26
C ALA A 275 -7.40 -1.84 2.02
N GLY A 276 -6.61 -2.74 2.60
CA GLY A 276 -6.83 -4.18 2.57
C GLY A 276 -7.74 -4.63 3.71
N ALA A 277 -8.59 -5.61 3.43
CA ALA A 277 -9.60 -6.12 4.37
C ALA A 277 -9.04 -6.53 5.74
N PHE A 278 -7.77 -6.91 5.80
CA PHE A 278 -7.09 -7.32 7.04
C PHE A 278 -6.40 -6.17 7.78
N GLY A 279 -6.46 -4.93 7.29
CA GLY A 279 -5.91 -3.76 7.96
C GLY A 279 -4.58 -3.25 7.41
N PHE A 280 -4.06 -3.81 6.30
CA PHE A 280 -2.93 -3.22 5.58
C PHE A 280 -3.41 -1.99 4.81
N TYR A 281 -2.84 -0.81 5.07
CA TYR A 281 -3.32 0.45 4.51
C TYR A 281 -2.18 1.31 3.99
N PRO A 282 -1.89 1.25 2.67
CA PRO A 282 -0.96 2.15 1.98
C PRO A 282 -1.68 3.40 1.48
N TRP A 283 -0.98 4.53 1.44
CA TRP A 283 -1.49 5.78 0.90
C TRP A 283 -0.40 6.68 0.30
N ILE A 284 -0.81 7.59 -0.58
CA ILE A 284 -0.06 8.75 -1.07
C ILE A 284 -0.94 9.98 -0.80
N ASP A 285 -0.36 11.07 -0.29
CA ASP A 285 -1.09 12.31 -0.01
C ASP A 285 -1.61 13.00 -1.29
N ALA A 286 -2.56 13.93 -1.14
CA ALA A 286 -3.16 14.64 -2.27
C ALA A 286 -2.14 15.44 -3.11
N THR A 287 -1.06 15.91 -2.48
CA THR A 287 0.01 16.67 -3.17
C THR A 287 1.01 15.75 -3.90
N LYS A 288 0.91 14.43 -3.72
CA LYS A 288 1.80 13.41 -4.30
C LYS A 288 3.27 13.63 -3.91
N THR A 289 3.49 14.03 -2.66
CA THR A 289 4.82 14.29 -2.08
C THR A 289 5.17 13.33 -0.93
N LEU A 290 4.16 12.83 -0.21
CA LEU A 290 4.32 11.92 0.90
C LEU A 290 3.62 10.60 0.63
N TYR A 291 4.18 9.53 1.17
CA TYR A 291 3.52 8.23 1.28
C TYR A 291 3.42 7.79 2.72
N GLY A 292 2.58 6.82 3.00
CA GLY A 292 2.62 6.08 4.25
C GLY A 292 1.99 4.71 4.14
N VAL A 293 2.24 3.90 5.17
CA VAL A 293 1.73 2.54 5.31
C VAL A 293 1.34 2.31 6.76
N ILE A 294 0.16 1.74 7.01
CA ILE A 294 -0.12 1.00 8.23
C ILE A 294 -0.06 -0.49 7.88
N SER A 295 0.71 -1.26 8.66
CA SER A 295 0.89 -2.69 8.49
C SER A 295 0.42 -3.43 9.74
N ARG A 296 -0.68 -4.17 9.60
CA ARG A 296 -1.26 -5.06 10.62
C ARG A 296 -2.13 -6.13 9.98
N ARG A 297 -2.51 -7.13 10.77
CA ARG A 297 -3.48 -8.13 10.37
C ARG A 297 -4.55 -8.33 11.45
N ALA A 298 -5.80 -8.06 11.09
CA ALA A 298 -6.97 -8.40 11.87
C ALA A 298 -7.97 -9.18 11.00
N ILE A 299 -8.77 -10.03 11.64
CA ILE A 299 -9.76 -10.87 10.94
C ILE A 299 -11.18 -10.26 11.06
N SER A 300 -11.31 -9.16 11.78
CA SER A 300 -12.58 -8.44 11.93
C SER A 300 -13.02 -7.79 10.61
N GLY A 301 -14.31 -7.84 10.33
CA GLY A 301 -14.89 -7.03 9.24
C GLY A 301 -14.61 -5.54 9.48
N GLY A 302 -14.21 -4.81 8.41
CA GLY A 302 -13.92 -3.37 8.52
C GLY A 302 -12.49 -3.00 8.86
N ALA A 303 -11.58 -3.96 9.16
CA ALA A 303 -10.22 -3.66 9.59
C ALA A 303 -9.43 -2.71 8.65
N GLY A 304 -9.71 -2.77 7.33
CA GLY A 304 -9.12 -1.84 6.36
C GLY A 304 -9.57 -0.40 6.58
N MET A 305 -10.87 -0.19 6.80
CA MET A 305 -11.42 1.15 7.07
C MET A 305 -10.97 1.69 8.42
N ASP A 306 -10.83 0.82 9.42
CA ASP A 306 -10.30 1.22 10.73
C ASP A 306 -8.85 1.70 10.61
N SER A 307 -8.02 0.99 9.84
CA SER A 307 -6.64 1.42 9.56
C SER A 307 -6.59 2.71 8.73
N LEU A 308 -7.49 2.89 7.77
CA LEU A 308 -7.63 4.14 7.00
C LEU A 308 -7.95 5.31 7.94
N LYS A 309 -8.94 5.17 8.81
CA LYS A 309 -9.34 6.21 9.76
C LYS A 309 -8.20 6.60 10.72
N CYS A 310 -7.46 5.63 11.28
CA CYS A 310 -6.26 5.91 12.09
C CYS A 310 -5.15 6.56 11.25
N GLY A 311 -4.81 5.99 10.08
CA GLY A 311 -3.73 6.48 9.23
C GLY A 311 -3.94 7.91 8.74
N ARG A 312 -5.20 8.31 8.49
CA ARG A 312 -5.58 9.70 8.19
C ARG A 312 -5.22 10.65 9.34
N GLN A 313 -5.42 10.24 10.60
CA GLN A 313 -5.02 11.06 11.75
C GLN A 313 -3.50 11.17 11.90
N ILE A 314 -2.78 10.06 11.70
CA ILE A 314 -1.30 10.07 11.71
C ILE A 314 -0.76 10.97 10.59
N ARG A 315 -1.31 10.86 9.36
CA ARG A 315 -0.97 11.73 8.21
C ARG A 315 -1.23 13.19 8.52
N LYS A 316 -2.41 13.52 9.05
CA LYS A 316 -2.77 14.88 9.44
C LYS A 316 -1.81 15.44 10.48
N ALA A 317 -1.48 14.67 11.52
CA ALA A 317 -0.52 15.08 12.53
C ALA A 317 0.86 15.35 11.94
N PHE A 318 1.34 14.49 11.05
CA PHE A 318 2.62 14.68 10.37
C PHE A 318 2.63 15.94 9.50
N VAL A 319 1.58 16.18 8.71
CA VAL A 319 1.49 17.35 7.84
C VAL A 319 1.43 18.64 8.63
N THR A 320 0.62 18.69 9.72
CA THR A 320 0.40 19.90 10.51
C THR A 320 1.42 20.12 11.63
N GLY A 321 2.21 19.11 12.00
CA GLY A 321 3.09 19.15 13.18
C GLY A 321 2.33 19.18 14.52
N VAL A 322 1.01 18.92 14.50
CA VAL A 322 0.14 18.95 15.69
C VAL A 322 -0.46 17.57 15.92
N ALA A 323 -0.20 17.01 17.10
CA ALA A 323 -0.80 15.72 17.48
C ALA A 323 -2.34 15.83 17.47
N GLN A 324 -2.99 14.83 16.90
CA GLN A 324 -4.43 14.73 16.91
C GLN A 324 -4.88 14.07 18.23
N PRO A 325 -5.85 14.65 18.95
CA PRO A 325 -6.30 14.18 20.27
C PRO A 325 -7.13 12.90 20.20
#